data_ff641074d6c80c0a15d0ebcf7e93ca95
#
_entry.id   ff641074d6c80c0a15d0ebcf7e93ca95
#
_cell.length_a   1.000
_cell.length_b   1.000
_cell.length_c   1.000
_cell.angle_alpha   90.00
_cell.angle_beta   90.00
_cell.angle_gamma   90.00
#
_symmetry.space_group_name_H-M   'P 1'
#
loop_
_entity.id
_entity.type
_entity.pdbx_description
1 polymer ?
#
loop_
_entity_poly.entity_id
_entity_poly.type
_entity_poly.pdbx_seq_one_letter_code
_entity_poly.pdbx_strand_id
1 'polypeptide(L)'
;MKHAIRFHSLLSVLALVLALGALPALAQDAVPLPAPPDVAAPPADAEVTASGLASKVLTPGTGTTHPLPEDSVKVHYTGWTTDGKMFDSSVARNKPAVFPVTKVIAGWTEGLQLMVEGEKRRFWIPAKLAYEGKPDRPQGMLVFDVELLDILHVPAVPPDVAAPPADAEVTKSGLASKKLAAGTGTRHPKRDSIVKVHYTGWTTDGKMFDSSIPKGGPALFKLTQVIPGWTEGLQLMVEGETRRFWVPKKLAYRGQPGMPEGMLVFDVELVQITKE
;
A
#
# COMPACT_ATOMS: atom_id res chain seq x y z
N MET A 1 -60.30 -17.19 16.04
CA MET A 1 -58.99 -17.82 15.73
C MET A 1 -58.36 -17.10 14.54
N LYS A 2 -57.40 -16.20 14.79
CA LYS A 2 -56.64 -15.51 13.73
C LYS A 2 -55.17 -15.71 14.05
N HIS A 3 -54.49 -16.50 13.25
CA HIS A 3 -53.06 -16.75 13.36
C HIS A 3 -52.32 -15.59 12.72
N ALA A 4 -51.51 -14.87 13.51
CA ALA A 4 -50.60 -13.85 13.03
C ALA A 4 -49.28 -14.53 12.69
N ILE A 5 -48.93 -14.53 11.41
CA ILE A 5 -47.63 -14.98 10.91
C ILE A 5 -46.65 -13.80 11.02
N ARG A 6 -45.65 -13.96 11.88
CA ARG A 6 -44.53 -13.01 12.00
C ARG A 6 -43.52 -13.30 10.87
N PHE A 7 -43.40 -12.39 9.94
CA PHE A 7 -42.27 -12.37 8.98
C PHE A 7 -41.04 -11.80 9.67
N HIS A 8 -40.03 -12.63 9.86
CA HIS A 8 -38.67 -12.18 10.18
C HIS A 8 -37.92 -11.99 8.86
N SER A 9 -37.72 -10.75 8.50
CA SER A 9 -36.87 -10.38 7.37
C SER A 9 -35.43 -10.34 7.83
N LEU A 10 -34.66 -11.41 7.63
CA LEU A 10 -33.20 -11.40 7.65
C LEU A 10 -32.72 -10.90 6.30
N LEU A 11 -32.28 -9.65 6.24
CA LEU A 11 -31.44 -9.17 5.13
C LEU A 11 -29.99 -9.57 5.39
N SER A 12 -29.64 -10.77 4.93
CA SER A 12 -28.24 -11.15 4.74
C SER A 12 -27.75 -10.49 3.45
N VAL A 13 -26.89 -9.49 3.56
CA VAL A 13 -26.13 -8.99 2.41
C VAL A 13 -25.06 -10.03 2.10
N LEU A 14 -25.41 -10.96 1.21
CA LEU A 14 -24.51 -11.94 0.64
C LEU A 14 -23.63 -11.21 -0.39
N ALA A 15 -22.38 -10.95 -0.05
CA ALA A 15 -21.37 -10.58 -1.02
C ALA A 15 -21.17 -11.76 -1.98
N LEU A 16 -21.78 -11.68 -3.16
CA LEU A 16 -21.61 -12.64 -4.24
C LEU A 16 -20.19 -12.47 -4.81
N VAL A 17 -19.23 -13.20 -4.27
CA VAL A 17 -17.95 -13.44 -4.92
C VAL A 17 -18.23 -14.34 -6.12
N LEU A 18 -18.31 -13.75 -7.31
CA LEU A 18 -18.24 -14.49 -8.57
C LEU A 18 -16.87 -15.17 -8.62
N ALA A 19 -16.82 -16.43 -8.19
CA ALA A 19 -15.74 -17.33 -8.52
C ALA A 19 -15.82 -17.61 -10.02
N LEU A 20 -15.20 -16.72 -10.85
CA LEU A 20 -14.72 -17.17 -12.14
C LEU A 20 -13.68 -18.23 -11.82
N GLY A 21 -13.95 -19.46 -12.22
CA GLY A 21 -13.00 -20.56 -12.17
C GLY A 21 -11.73 -20.18 -12.92
N ALA A 22 -10.79 -19.59 -12.21
CA ALA A 22 -9.42 -19.58 -12.65
C ALA A 22 -8.99 -21.05 -12.66
N LEU A 23 -8.77 -21.59 -13.85
CA LEU A 23 -7.92 -22.78 -14.01
C LEU A 23 -6.71 -22.53 -13.09
N PRO A 24 -6.27 -23.53 -12.29
CA PRO A 24 -5.05 -23.37 -11.53
C PRO A 24 -3.98 -23.03 -12.56
N ALA A 25 -3.51 -21.78 -12.56
CA ALA A 25 -2.27 -21.45 -13.21
C ALA A 25 -1.28 -22.45 -12.58
N LEU A 26 -0.78 -23.36 -13.38
CA LEU A 26 0.32 -24.23 -13.02
C LEU A 26 1.33 -23.27 -12.40
N ALA A 27 1.54 -23.38 -11.09
CA ALA A 27 2.62 -22.68 -10.42
C ALA A 27 3.85 -23.11 -11.20
N GLN A 28 4.36 -22.24 -12.08
CA GLN A 28 5.67 -22.43 -12.66
C GLN A 28 6.58 -22.49 -11.44
N ASP A 29 7.11 -23.68 -11.15
CA ASP A 29 8.12 -23.86 -10.12
C ASP A 29 9.23 -22.86 -10.44
N ALA A 30 9.26 -21.79 -9.66
CA ALA A 30 10.23 -20.73 -9.85
C ALA A 30 11.61 -21.36 -9.69
N VAL A 31 12.43 -21.29 -10.74
CA VAL A 31 13.78 -21.88 -10.73
C VAL A 31 14.51 -21.28 -9.52
N PRO A 32 14.95 -22.12 -8.56
CA PRO A 32 15.63 -21.64 -7.39
C PRO A 32 16.88 -20.86 -7.79
N LEU A 33 17.00 -19.63 -7.27
CA LEU A 33 18.21 -18.84 -7.48
C LEU A 33 19.33 -19.41 -6.61
N PRO A 34 20.56 -19.49 -7.15
CA PRO A 34 21.69 -20.01 -6.40
C PRO A 34 21.95 -19.18 -5.16
N ALA A 35 22.30 -19.87 -4.07
CA ALA A 35 22.71 -19.21 -2.85
C ALA A 35 24.05 -18.49 -3.05
N PRO A 36 24.27 -17.35 -2.40
CA PRO A 36 25.55 -16.66 -2.43
C PRO A 36 26.64 -17.48 -1.70
N PRO A 37 27.92 -17.31 -2.05
CA PRO A 37 29.01 -18.08 -1.48
C PRO A 37 29.20 -17.86 0.03
N ASP A 38 28.78 -16.74 0.55
CA ASP A 38 28.84 -16.32 1.96
C ASP A 38 27.50 -16.53 2.70
N VAL A 39 26.61 -17.39 2.18
CA VAL A 39 25.29 -17.67 2.79
C VAL A 39 25.40 -18.28 4.19
N ALA A 40 26.46 -19.03 4.50
CA ALA A 40 26.63 -19.71 5.77
C ALA A 40 26.90 -18.76 6.94
N ALA A 41 27.61 -17.65 6.70
CA ALA A 41 27.95 -16.66 7.72
C ALA A 41 28.33 -15.32 7.07
N PRO A 42 28.16 -14.17 7.78
CA PRO A 42 28.60 -12.88 7.30
C PRO A 42 30.13 -12.87 7.13
N PRO A 43 30.65 -12.27 6.03
CA PRO A 43 32.08 -12.12 5.85
C PRO A 43 32.66 -11.09 6.85
N ALA A 44 33.97 -11.09 7.02
CA ALA A 44 34.65 -10.23 8.01
C ALA A 44 34.50 -8.73 7.74
N ASP A 45 34.16 -8.33 6.50
CA ASP A 45 33.92 -6.96 6.09
C ASP A 45 32.43 -6.57 6.11
N ALA A 46 31.57 -7.39 6.67
CA ALA A 46 30.19 -7.05 6.91
C ALA A 46 30.06 -6.04 8.08
N GLU A 47 29.22 -5.04 7.91
CA GLU A 47 28.82 -4.12 8.97
C GLU A 47 27.90 -4.86 9.95
N VAL A 48 28.16 -4.75 11.26
CA VAL A 48 27.32 -5.38 12.30
C VAL A 48 26.76 -4.30 13.22
N THR A 49 25.45 -4.29 13.36
CA THR A 49 24.76 -3.35 14.25
C THR A 49 24.73 -3.85 15.70
N ALA A 50 24.33 -2.99 16.64
CA ALA A 50 24.18 -3.34 18.06
C ALA A 50 23.16 -4.48 18.31
N SER A 51 22.16 -4.64 17.46
CA SER A 51 21.19 -5.73 17.51
C SER A 51 21.77 -7.08 17.10
N GLY A 52 22.92 -7.06 16.39
CA GLY A 52 23.55 -8.23 15.78
C GLY A 52 23.12 -8.48 14.34
N LEU A 53 22.38 -7.57 13.71
CA LEU A 53 22.15 -7.61 12.27
C LEU A 53 23.48 -7.38 11.56
N ALA A 54 23.90 -8.31 10.70
CA ALA A 54 25.04 -8.10 9.82
C ALA A 54 24.56 -7.75 8.42
N SER A 55 25.25 -6.84 7.74
CA SER A 55 24.89 -6.41 6.39
C SER A 55 26.09 -6.01 5.55
N LYS A 56 25.92 -6.09 4.23
CA LYS A 56 26.93 -5.65 3.26
C LYS A 56 26.27 -5.05 2.03
N VAL A 57 26.71 -3.86 1.62
CA VAL A 57 26.31 -3.25 0.35
C VAL A 57 26.88 -4.08 -0.80
N LEU A 58 26.01 -4.57 -1.67
CA LEU A 58 26.39 -5.30 -2.89
C LEU A 58 26.47 -4.36 -4.09
N THR A 59 25.56 -3.40 -4.16
CA THR A 59 25.53 -2.34 -5.16
C THR A 59 25.09 -1.06 -4.47
N PRO A 60 25.87 0.02 -4.55
CA PRO A 60 25.49 1.31 -4.00
C PRO A 60 24.21 1.84 -4.66
N GLY A 61 23.35 2.47 -3.87
CA GLY A 61 22.17 3.18 -4.36
C GLY A 61 22.51 4.58 -4.89
N THR A 62 21.53 5.20 -5.51
CA THR A 62 21.61 6.58 -6.01
C THR A 62 20.72 7.53 -5.22
N GLY A 63 19.84 7.01 -4.38
CA GLY A 63 19.01 7.81 -3.47
C GLY A 63 19.81 8.48 -2.36
N THR A 64 19.22 9.48 -1.74
CA THR A 64 19.82 10.24 -0.63
C THR A 64 19.00 10.16 0.65
N THR A 65 17.82 9.56 0.59
CA THR A 65 16.88 9.40 1.71
C THR A 65 16.75 7.93 2.09
N HIS A 66 16.53 7.70 3.39
CA HIS A 66 16.30 6.39 3.94
C HIS A 66 14.81 6.18 4.24
N PRO A 67 14.27 4.94 4.18
CA PRO A 67 12.93 4.65 4.63
C PRO A 67 12.72 5.02 6.09
N LEU A 68 11.60 5.67 6.39
CA LEU A 68 11.12 5.92 7.75
C LEU A 68 10.28 4.74 8.25
N PRO A 69 10.08 4.58 9.57
CA PRO A 69 9.27 3.50 10.13
C PRO A 69 7.83 3.45 9.58
N GLU A 70 7.24 4.61 9.28
CA GLU A 70 5.88 4.77 8.76
C GLU A 70 5.75 4.49 7.26
N ASP A 71 6.86 4.46 6.52
CA ASP A 71 6.87 4.25 5.07
C ASP A 71 6.57 2.80 4.69
N SER A 72 6.28 2.61 3.42
CA SER A 72 6.39 1.33 2.74
C SER A 72 7.56 1.35 1.76
N VAL A 73 8.10 0.19 1.46
CA VAL A 73 9.18 0.03 0.49
C VAL A 73 8.77 -0.94 -0.59
N LYS A 74 9.18 -0.66 -1.82
CA LYS A 74 9.08 -1.55 -2.96
C LYS A 74 10.45 -2.18 -3.20
N VAL A 75 10.51 -3.49 -3.15
CA VAL A 75 11.78 -4.23 -3.18
C VAL A 75 11.74 -5.42 -4.12
N HIS A 76 12.91 -5.76 -4.67
CA HIS A 76 13.21 -7.13 -5.04
C HIS A 76 14.01 -7.79 -3.92
N TYR A 77 13.74 -9.06 -3.66
CA TYR A 77 14.47 -9.82 -2.64
C TYR A 77 14.54 -11.31 -2.97
N THR A 78 15.55 -11.95 -2.40
CA THR A 78 15.67 -13.41 -2.32
C THR A 78 16.18 -13.79 -0.94
N GLY A 79 15.55 -14.79 -0.32
CA GLY A 79 15.89 -15.28 1.02
C GLY A 79 16.33 -16.74 1.01
N TRP A 80 17.40 -17.03 1.76
CA TRP A 80 17.97 -18.37 1.96
C TRP A 80 18.17 -18.68 3.44
N THR A 81 18.11 -19.95 3.76
CA THR A 81 18.68 -20.50 5.01
C THR A 81 20.19 -20.68 4.86
N THR A 82 20.92 -20.82 5.97
CA THR A 82 22.40 -20.88 5.97
C THR A 82 22.98 -22.10 5.27
N ASP A 83 22.16 -23.12 5.00
CA ASP A 83 22.51 -24.29 4.17
C ASP A 83 22.33 -24.04 2.66
N GLY A 84 21.96 -22.80 2.27
CA GLY A 84 21.80 -22.39 0.89
C GLY A 84 20.42 -22.70 0.26
N LYS A 85 19.48 -23.21 1.03
CA LYS A 85 18.12 -23.45 0.52
C LYS A 85 17.34 -22.15 0.39
N MET A 86 16.97 -21.77 -0.84
CA MET A 86 16.06 -20.66 -1.11
C MET A 86 14.68 -20.99 -0.55
N PHE A 87 14.08 -20.08 0.23
CA PHE A 87 12.74 -20.27 0.76
C PHE A 87 11.72 -19.26 0.23
N ASP A 88 12.19 -18.09 -0.26
CA ASP A 88 11.30 -17.09 -0.88
C ASP A 88 12.10 -16.16 -1.80
N SER A 89 11.47 -15.71 -2.91
CA SER A 89 12.08 -14.77 -3.84
C SER A 89 11.05 -14.03 -4.68
N SER A 90 11.05 -12.71 -4.63
CA SER A 90 10.29 -11.86 -5.55
C SER A 90 10.93 -11.81 -6.94
N VAL A 91 12.25 -12.03 -7.02
CA VAL A 91 12.99 -12.10 -8.29
C VAL A 91 12.55 -13.32 -9.08
N ALA A 92 12.49 -14.48 -8.44
CA ALA A 92 12.03 -15.71 -9.07
C ALA A 92 10.58 -15.62 -9.60
N ARG A 93 9.74 -14.80 -8.94
CA ARG A 93 8.38 -14.49 -9.37
C ARG A 93 8.31 -13.39 -10.43
N ASN A 94 9.43 -12.74 -10.76
CA ASN A 94 9.50 -11.55 -11.64
C ASN A 94 8.48 -10.46 -11.24
N LYS A 95 8.29 -10.26 -9.94
CA LYS A 95 7.32 -9.30 -9.40
C LYS A 95 7.85 -8.68 -8.12
N PRO A 96 8.18 -7.38 -8.11
CA PRO A 96 8.53 -6.68 -6.88
C PRO A 96 7.45 -6.81 -5.81
N ALA A 97 7.86 -6.79 -4.56
CA ALA A 97 6.96 -6.79 -3.41
C ALA A 97 6.95 -5.42 -2.73
N VAL A 98 5.82 -5.07 -2.11
CA VAL A 98 5.67 -3.86 -1.31
C VAL A 98 5.38 -4.26 0.13
N PHE A 99 6.15 -3.67 1.06
CA PHE A 99 6.01 -3.94 2.49
C PHE A 99 6.03 -2.64 3.29
N PRO A 100 5.10 -2.46 4.26
CA PRO A 100 5.30 -1.46 5.31
C PRO A 100 6.55 -1.80 6.12
N VAL A 101 7.43 -0.82 6.36
CA VAL A 101 8.73 -1.01 7.03
C VAL A 101 8.60 -1.69 8.39
N THR A 102 7.53 -1.42 9.14
CA THR A 102 7.27 -2.01 10.47
C THR A 102 6.43 -3.29 10.48
N LYS A 103 6.06 -3.83 9.31
CA LYS A 103 5.25 -5.07 9.19
C LYS A 103 6.02 -6.27 8.66
N VAL A 104 7.32 -6.22 8.74
CA VAL A 104 8.27 -7.28 8.38
C VAL A 104 9.00 -7.80 9.62
N ILE A 105 9.94 -8.75 9.47
CA ILE A 105 10.78 -9.20 10.57
C ILE A 105 11.69 -8.09 11.07
N ALA A 106 12.06 -8.11 12.34
CA ALA A 106 12.83 -7.03 12.97
C ALA A 106 14.13 -6.69 12.23
N GLY A 107 14.84 -7.72 11.74
CA GLY A 107 16.05 -7.50 10.95
C GLY A 107 15.81 -6.76 9.63
N TRP A 108 14.65 -6.94 8.99
CA TRP A 108 14.26 -6.14 7.82
C TRP A 108 13.86 -4.72 8.21
N THR A 109 13.07 -4.56 9.28
CA THR A 109 12.70 -3.22 9.77
C THR A 109 13.93 -2.36 10.04
N GLU A 110 14.97 -2.94 10.65
CA GLU A 110 16.23 -2.26 10.90
C GLU A 110 17.05 -2.08 9.61
N GLY A 111 17.24 -3.15 8.84
CA GLY A 111 18.10 -3.17 7.66
C GLY A 111 17.61 -2.25 6.53
N LEU A 112 16.30 -2.18 6.29
CA LEU A 112 15.73 -1.31 5.26
C LEU A 112 15.99 0.18 5.54
N GLN A 113 15.99 0.59 6.81
CA GLN A 113 16.29 1.96 7.21
C GLN A 113 17.77 2.35 7.04
N LEU A 114 18.65 1.38 6.77
CA LEU A 114 20.05 1.61 6.40
C LEU A 114 20.23 1.82 4.88
N MET A 115 19.23 1.44 4.08
CA MET A 115 19.31 1.47 2.62
C MET A 115 18.84 2.80 2.04
N VAL A 116 19.28 3.10 0.82
CA VAL A 116 18.73 4.16 -0.03
C VAL A 116 18.20 3.58 -1.35
N GLU A 117 17.39 4.33 -2.08
CA GLU A 117 16.86 3.86 -3.38
C GLU A 117 17.96 3.49 -4.37
N GLY A 118 17.74 2.38 -5.08
CA GLY A 118 18.70 1.78 -6.02
C GLY A 118 19.78 0.93 -5.34
N GLU A 119 19.84 0.89 -4.02
CA GLU A 119 20.81 0.08 -3.30
C GLU A 119 20.40 -1.39 -3.30
N LYS A 120 21.38 -2.28 -3.48
CA LYS A 120 21.28 -3.70 -3.21
C LYS A 120 22.18 -4.05 -2.04
N ARG A 121 21.60 -4.65 -0.99
CA ARG A 121 22.29 -5.00 0.26
C ARG A 121 21.97 -6.43 0.65
N ARG A 122 22.98 -7.14 1.17
CA ARG A 122 22.80 -8.44 1.80
C ARG A 122 22.70 -8.29 3.30
N PHE A 123 21.75 -9.02 3.88
CA PHE A 123 21.52 -9.10 5.31
C PHE A 123 21.74 -10.52 5.79
N TRP A 124 22.46 -10.71 6.89
CA TRP A 124 22.50 -11.93 7.70
C TRP A 124 21.75 -11.63 8.99
N ILE A 125 20.56 -12.16 9.11
CA ILE A 125 19.59 -11.82 10.16
C ILE A 125 19.59 -12.95 11.20
N PRO A 126 20.09 -12.72 12.41
CA PRO A 126 20.08 -13.74 13.47
C PRO A 126 18.64 -14.13 13.83
N ALA A 127 18.44 -15.36 14.31
CA ALA A 127 17.13 -15.95 14.60
C ALA A 127 16.21 -15.00 15.39
N LYS A 128 16.73 -14.35 16.44
CA LYS A 128 16.01 -13.39 17.30
C LYS A 128 15.41 -12.17 16.55
N LEU A 129 15.98 -11.81 15.39
CA LEU A 129 15.51 -10.73 14.52
C LEU A 129 14.71 -11.26 13.31
N ALA A 130 14.54 -12.58 13.20
CA ALA A 130 13.83 -13.27 12.12
C ALA A 130 12.51 -13.88 12.62
N TYR A 131 12.36 -15.20 12.47
CA TYR A 131 11.12 -15.91 12.78
C TYR A 131 11.24 -16.80 14.03
N GLU A 132 12.18 -16.56 14.94
CA GLU A 132 12.40 -17.37 16.12
C GLU A 132 11.11 -17.72 16.85
N GLY A 133 10.90 -19.02 17.11
CA GLY A 133 9.71 -19.53 17.79
C GLY A 133 8.40 -19.48 17.00
N LYS A 134 8.41 -19.09 15.72
CA LYS A 134 7.23 -19.14 14.86
C LYS A 134 7.20 -20.47 14.10
N PRO A 135 6.24 -21.36 14.38
CA PRO A 135 6.09 -22.61 13.62
C PRO A 135 5.83 -22.28 12.13
N ASP A 136 6.17 -23.19 11.25
CA ASP A 136 5.97 -23.06 9.79
C ASP A 136 6.76 -21.94 9.10
N ARG A 137 7.79 -21.40 9.77
CA ARG A 137 8.72 -20.41 9.20
C ARG A 137 10.14 -20.95 9.23
N PRO A 138 11.02 -20.49 8.32
CA PRO A 138 12.44 -20.84 8.36
C PRO A 138 13.04 -20.47 9.72
N GLN A 139 13.79 -21.38 10.31
CA GLN A 139 14.42 -21.22 11.63
C GLN A 139 15.90 -20.90 11.48
N GLY A 140 16.50 -20.36 12.55
CA GLY A 140 17.91 -20.00 12.59
C GLY A 140 18.20 -18.66 11.93
N MET A 141 19.46 -18.42 11.60
CA MET A 141 19.89 -17.24 10.86
C MET A 141 19.38 -17.32 9.42
N LEU A 142 18.86 -16.20 8.91
CA LEU A 142 18.39 -16.07 7.53
C LEU A 142 19.24 -15.08 6.76
N VAL A 143 19.43 -15.37 5.49
CA VAL A 143 20.21 -14.50 4.59
C VAL A 143 19.29 -13.96 3.50
N PHE A 144 19.34 -12.66 3.25
CA PHE A 144 18.56 -12.00 2.22
C PHE A 144 19.42 -11.08 1.37
N ASP A 145 19.29 -11.19 0.07
CA ASP A 145 19.64 -10.10 -0.84
C ASP A 145 18.40 -9.26 -1.06
N VAL A 146 18.48 -7.96 -0.79
CA VAL A 146 17.38 -7.00 -0.95
C VAL A 146 17.85 -5.86 -1.84
N GLU A 147 17.07 -5.54 -2.85
CA GLU A 147 17.23 -4.36 -3.71
C GLU A 147 16.06 -3.40 -3.42
N LEU A 148 16.38 -2.20 -2.95
CA LEU A 148 15.39 -1.17 -2.65
C LEU A 148 15.09 -0.38 -3.93
N LEU A 149 13.92 -0.63 -4.52
CA LEU A 149 13.49 -0.03 -5.77
C LEU A 149 12.82 1.33 -5.60
N ASP A 150 12.11 1.54 -4.46
CA ASP A 150 11.31 2.74 -4.25
C ASP A 150 10.94 2.88 -2.76
N ILE A 151 10.88 4.11 -2.26
CA ILE A 151 10.39 4.45 -0.92
C ILE A 151 9.03 5.14 -1.05
N LEU A 152 8.00 4.48 -0.57
CA LEU A 152 6.62 4.96 -0.62
C LEU A 152 6.32 5.73 0.67
N HIS A 153 6.67 7.01 0.68
CA HIS A 153 6.47 7.87 1.84
C HIS A 153 5.00 8.04 2.19
N VAL A 154 4.69 8.01 3.48
CA VAL A 154 3.35 8.37 3.96
C VAL A 154 3.11 9.85 3.64
N PRO A 155 2.02 10.18 2.92
CA PRO A 155 1.73 11.57 2.60
C PRO A 155 1.55 12.42 3.85
N ALA A 156 2.20 13.59 3.87
CA ALA A 156 2.07 14.55 4.96
C ALA A 156 0.61 15.03 5.10
N VAL A 157 0.21 15.31 6.35
CA VAL A 157 -1.11 15.87 6.61
C VAL A 157 -1.20 17.27 6.00
N PRO A 158 -2.23 17.55 5.18
CA PRO A 158 -2.40 18.87 4.59
C PRO A 158 -2.60 19.97 5.65
N PRO A 159 -2.05 21.17 5.46
CA PRO A 159 -2.23 22.26 6.42
C PRO A 159 -3.69 22.74 6.54
N ASP A 160 -4.51 22.51 5.51
CA ASP A 160 -5.93 22.85 5.42
C ASP A 160 -6.84 21.63 5.66
N VAL A 161 -6.35 20.57 6.31
CA VAL A 161 -7.12 19.36 6.59
C VAL A 161 -8.35 19.63 7.48
N ALA A 162 -8.28 20.61 8.37
CA ALA A 162 -9.37 20.90 9.30
C ALA A 162 -10.62 21.46 8.64
N ALA A 163 -10.48 22.26 7.56
CA ALA A 163 -11.58 22.88 6.84
C ALA A 163 -11.15 23.32 5.43
N PRO A 164 -12.09 23.39 4.46
CA PRO A 164 -11.78 23.92 3.13
C PRO A 164 -11.35 25.38 3.23
N PRO A 165 -10.31 25.80 2.50
CA PRO A 165 -9.89 27.20 2.43
C PRO A 165 -10.93 28.05 1.68
N ALA A 166 -10.85 29.37 1.83
CA ALA A 166 -11.82 30.31 1.25
C ALA A 166 -11.87 30.27 -0.29
N ASP A 167 -10.80 29.83 -0.93
CA ASP A 167 -10.68 29.67 -2.39
C ASP A 167 -11.10 28.27 -2.90
N ALA A 168 -11.64 27.42 -2.04
CA ALA A 168 -12.18 26.13 -2.46
C ALA A 168 -13.48 26.31 -3.25
N GLU A 169 -13.61 25.57 -4.34
CA GLU A 169 -14.84 25.44 -5.11
C GLU A 169 -15.86 24.62 -4.30
N VAL A 170 -17.09 25.14 -4.13
CA VAL A 170 -18.14 24.44 -3.37
C VAL A 170 -19.33 24.16 -4.29
N THR A 171 -19.71 22.90 -4.40
CA THR A 171 -20.87 22.49 -5.20
C THR A 171 -22.18 22.66 -4.43
N LYS A 172 -23.33 22.54 -5.14
CA LYS A 172 -24.67 22.60 -4.52
C LYS A 172 -24.90 21.53 -3.44
N SER A 173 -24.23 20.39 -3.53
CA SER A 173 -24.31 19.33 -2.53
C SER A 173 -23.55 19.67 -1.24
N GLY A 174 -22.65 20.66 -1.30
CA GLY A 174 -21.75 21.05 -0.23
C GLY A 174 -20.40 20.32 -0.29
N LEU A 175 -20.09 19.60 -1.36
CA LEU A 175 -18.74 19.10 -1.60
C LEU A 175 -17.83 20.30 -1.88
N ALA A 176 -16.79 20.48 -1.06
CA ALA A 176 -15.74 21.45 -1.33
C ALA A 176 -14.54 20.78 -1.99
N SER A 177 -13.89 21.46 -2.91
CA SER A 177 -12.71 20.93 -3.59
C SER A 177 -11.74 22.01 -4.02
N LYS A 178 -10.47 21.64 -4.18
CA LYS A 178 -9.40 22.49 -4.69
C LYS A 178 -8.49 21.69 -5.60
N LYS A 179 -8.26 22.20 -6.80
CA LYS A 179 -7.28 21.64 -7.72
C LYS A 179 -5.87 21.89 -7.17
N LEU A 180 -5.09 20.82 -6.97
CA LEU A 180 -3.71 20.88 -6.51
C LEU A 180 -2.73 20.86 -7.68
N ALA A 181 -3.03 20.05 -8.70
CA ALA A 181 -2.28 19.99 -9.95
C ALA A 181 -3.22 19.81 -11.13
N ALA A 182 -2.93 20.49 -12.23
CA ALA A 182 -3.71 20.37 -13.46
C ALA A 182 -3.44 19.03 -14.13
N GLY A 183 -4.50 18.40 -14.65
CA GLY A 183 -4.39 17.20 -15.48
C GLY A 183 -4.08 17.57 -16.95
N THR A 184 -3.69 16.57 -17.70
CA THR A 184 -3.43 16.66 -19.14
C THR A 184 -4.57 16.07 -19.98
N GLY A 185 -5.47 15.33 -19.34
CA GLY A 185 -6.66 14.76 -20.00
C GLY A 185 -7.70 15.83 -20.35
N THR A 186 -8.62 15.46 -21.24
CA THR A 186 -9.75 16.31 -21.66
C THR A 186 -11.10 15.68 -21.34
N ARG A 187 -11.11 14.40 -20.94
CA ARG A 187 -12.32 13.64 -20.63
C ARG A 187 -12.55 13.62 -19.11
N HIS A 188 -13.81 13.74 -18.73
CA HIS A 188 -14.27 13.56 -17.36
C HIS A 188 -14.88 12.18 -17.18
N PRO A 189 -14.67 11.51 -16.02
CA PRO A 189 -15.40 10.29 -15.70
C PRO A 189 -16.91 10.51 -15.69
N LYS A 190 -17.67 9.52 -16.15
CA LYS A 190 -19.10 9.45 -15.97
C LYS A 190 -19.44 8.74 -14.64
N ARG A 191 -20.68 8.85 -14.22
CA ARG A 191 -21.14 8.28 -12.95
C ARG A 191 -20.86 6.77 -12.79
N ASP A 192 -20.85 6.02 -13.87
CA ASP A 192 -20.63 4.57 -13.90
C ASP A 192 -19.24 4.14 -14.36
N SER A 193 -18.36 5.10 -14.62
CA SER A 193 -16.97 4.84 -15.01
C SER A 193 -16.21 4.06 -13.94
N ILE A 194 -15.22 3.29 -14.40
CA ILE A 194 -14.19 2.70 -13.57
C ILE A 194 -12.95 3.57 -13.72
N VAL A 195 -12.42 4.03 -12.60
CA VAL A 195 -11.26 4.91 -12.53
C VAL A 195 -10.12 4.26 -11.77
N LYS A 196 -8.90 4.60 -12.16
CA LYS A 196 -7.66 4.27 -11.48
C LYS A 196 -7.14 5.51 -10.82
N VAL A 197 -6.97 5.49 -9.50
CA VAL A 197 -6.59 6.68 -8.72
C VAL A 197 -5.49 6.38 -7.70
N HIS A 198 -4.59 7.35 -7.49
CA HIS A 198 -3.90 7.49 -6.23
C HIS A 198 -4.73 8.32 -5.28
N TYR A 199 -4.73 7.96 -4.01
CA TYR A 199 -5.48 8.74 -3.00
C TYR A 199 -4.88 8.60 -1.62
N THR A 200 -5.14 9.60 -0.79
CA THR A 200 -4.94 9.55 0.65
C THR A 200 -6.11 10.24 1.33
N GLY A 201 -6.63 9.64 2.40
CA GLY A 201 -7.77 10.13 3.15
C GLY A 201 -7.44 10.40 4.62
N TRP A 202 -7.86 11.56 5.11
CA TRP A 202 -7.71 11.99 6.51
C TRP A 202 -9.04 12.39 7.14
N THR A 203 -9.13 12.24 8.44
CA THR A 203 -10.11 12.95 9.27
C THR A 203 -9.66 14.39 9.50
N THR A 204 -10.55 15.28 9.91
CA THR A 204 -10.24 16.71 10.07
C THR A 204 -9.25 17.04 11.18
N ASP A 205 -8.95 16.09 12.07
CA ASP A 205 -7.89 16.16 13.06
C ASP A 205 -6.51 15.70 12.51
N GLY A 206 -6.43 15.41 11.23
CA GLY A 206 -5.19 15.03 10.54
C GLY A 206 -4.84 13.54 10.62
N LYS A 207 -5.68 12.70 11.22
CA LYS A 207 -5.44 11.27 11.25
C LYS A 207 -5.71 10.65 9.89
N MET A 208 -4.66 10.11 9.24
CA MET A 208 -4.80 9.31 8.03
C MET A 208 -5.53 8.00 8.34
N PHE A 209 -6.56 7.68 7.58
CA PHE A 209 -7.31 6.43 7.74
C PHE A 209 -7.15 5.46 6.56
N ASP A 210 -6.82 5.98 5.38
CA ASP A 210 -6.56 5.14 4.20
C ASP A 210 -5.70 5.87 3.16
N SER A 211 -4.86 5.09 2.43
CA SER A 211 -4.06 5.60 1.32
C SER A 211 -3.69 4.47 0.36
N SER A 212 -3.60 4.78 -0.92
CA SER A 212 -3.07 3.88 -1.95
C SER A 212 -1.54 3.89 -2.00
N ILE A 213 -0.89 4.95 -1.51
CA ILE A 213 0.56 5.14 -1.61
C ILE A 213 1.32 4.03 -0.87
N PRO A 214 1.10 3.79 0.44
CA PRO A 214 1.78 2.72 1.15
C PRO A 214 1.41 1.31 0.67
N LYS A 215 0.36 1.18 -0.16
CA LYS A 215 -0.06 -0.09 -0.79
C LYS A 215 0.68 -0.38 -2.10
N GLY A 216 1.50 0.56 -2.58
CA GLY A 216 2.41 0.39 -3.72
C GLY A 216 1.78 0.61 -5.08
N GLY A 217 0.62 1.22 -5.18
CA GLY A 217 0.05 1.54 -6.48
C GLY A 217 -1.37 2.09 -6.43
N PRO A 218 -1.82 2.65 -7.55
CA PRO A 218 -3.15 3.21 -7.65
C PRO A 218 -4.23 2.11 -7.55
N ALA A 219 -5.36 2.47 -6.96
CA ALA A 219 -6.51 1.60 -6.79
C ALA A 219 -7.57 1.81 -7.89
N LEU A 220 -8.31 0.75 -8.20
CA LEU A 220 -9.41 0.78 -9.16
C LEU A 220 -10.74 0.91 -8.41
N PHE A 221 -11.57 1.87 -8.80
CA PHE A 221 -12.90 2.07 -8.24
C PHE A 221 -13.95 2.28 -9.33
N LYS A 222 -15.10 1.61 -9.16
CA LYS A 222 -16.30 1.95 -9.91
C LYS A 222 -17.03 3.09 -9.18
N LEU A 223 -17.32 4.21 -9.86
CA LEU A 223 -17.85 5.41 -9.22
C LEU A 223 -19.25 5.23 -8.60
N THR A 224 -20.00 4.21 -9.00
CA THR A 224 -21.27 3.85 -8.37
C THR A 224 -21.11 3.08 -7.05
N GLN A 225 -19.88 2.68 -6.67
CA GLN A 225 -19.59 1.84 -5.50
C GLN A 225 -18.74 2.56 -4.44
N VAL A 226 -18.51 3.85 -4.61
CA VAL A 226 -17.78 4.70 -3.66
C VAL A 226 -18.72 5.66 -2.94
N ILE A 227 -18.22 6.40 -1.96
CA ILE A 227 -19.01 7.42 -1.25
C ILE A 227 -19.51 8.50 -2.22
N PRO A 228 -20.70 9.10 -1.96
CA PRO A 228 -21.30 10.07 -2.89
C PRO A 228 -20.39 11.24 -3.23
N GLY A 229 -19.58 11.73 -2.28
CA GLY A 229 -18.61 12.79 -2.54
C GLY A 229 -17.54 12.42 -3.56
N TRP A 230 -17.11 11.17 -3.61
CA TRP A 230 -16.20 10.68 -4.65
C TRP A 230 -16.90 10.50 -5.99
N THR A 231 -18.13 9.95 -5.99
CA THR A 231 -18.93 9.86 -7.23
C THR A 231 -19.12 11.23 -7.87
N GLU A 232 -19.35 12.27 -7.08
CA GLU A 232 -19.51 13.63 -7.57
C GLU A 232 -18.15 14.27 -7.93
N GLY A 233 -17.19 14.21 -7.01
CA GLY A 233 -15.91 14.92 -7.13
C GLY A 233 -15.04 14.43 -8.29
N LEU A 234 -14.96 13.11 -8.50
CA LEU A 234 -14.16 12.55 -9.60
C LEU A 234 -14.72 12.92 -10.98
N GLN A 235 -16.02 13.17 -11.12
CA GLN A 235 -16.59 13.68 -12.37
C GLN A 235 -16.17 15.14 -12.70
N LEU A 236 -15.60 15.86 -11.72
CA LEU A 236 -15.04 17.21 -11.95
C LEU A 236 -13.60 17.15 -12.46
N MET A 237 -12.94 16.00 -12.35
CA MET A 237 -11.53 15.83 -12.68
C MET A 237 -11.32 15.34 -14.11
N VAL A 238 -10.11 15.57 -14.61
CA VAL A 238 -9.59 14.96 -15.85
C VAL A 238 -8.37 14.07 -15.53
N GLU A 239 -7.98 13.18 -16.44
CA GLU A 239 -6.81 12.33 -16.26
C GLU A 239 -5.54 13.17 -16.02
N GLY A 240 -4.72 12.76 -15.06
CA GLY A 240 -3.52 13.45 -14.58
C GLY A 240 -3.79 14.59 -13.58
N GLU A 241 -5.05 14.93 -13.30
CA GLU A 241 -5.38 15.96 -12.30
C GLU A 241 -5.24 15.43 -10.89
N THR A 242 -4.67 16.24 -9.98
CA THR A 242 -4.72 16.03 -8.54
C THR A 242 -5.63 17.07 -7.90
N ARG A 243 -6.59 16.62 -7.11
CA ARG A 243 -7.58 17.48 -6.45
C ARG A 243 -7.78 17.07 -5.01
N ARG A 244 -7.89 18.05 -4.10
CA ARG A 244 -8.32 17.85 -2.73
C ARG A 244 -9.81 18.02 -2.61
N PHE A 245 -10.45 17.10 -1.88
CA PHE A 245 -11.86 17.11 -1.55
C PHE A 245 -12.07 17.22 -0.05
N TRP A 246 -12.94 18.11 0.40
CA TRP A 246 -13.52 18.10 1.74
C TRP A 246 -14.94 17.59 1.62
N VAL A 247 -15.13 16.34 2.02
CA VAL A 247 -16.38 15.59 1.82
C VAL A 247 -17.21 15.67 3.10
N PRO A 248 -18.33 16.42 3.14
CA PRO A 248 -19.15 16.53 4.34
C PRO A 248 -19.77 15.17 4.71
N LYS A 249 -20.08 14.95 6.00
CA LYS A 249 -20.62 13.70 6.55
C LYS A 249 -21.74 13.09 5.70
N LYS A 250 -22.66 13.93 5.16
CA LYS A 250 -23.79 13.46 4.32
C LYS A 250 -23.37 12.87 2.97
N LEU A 251 -22.17 13.19 2.48
CA LEU A 251 -21.58 12.68 1.24
C LEU A 251 -20.46 11.65 1.49
N ALA A 252 -20.12 11.37 2.76
CA ALA A 252 -19.15 10.38 3.20
C ALA A 252 -19.85 9.05 3.59
N TYR A 253 -19.36 8.35 4.60
CA TYR A 253 -19.86 7.04 5.03
C TYR A 253 -21.16 7.08 5.84
N ARG A 254 -21.69 8.25 6.19
CA ARG A 254 -22.99 8.46 6.83
C ARG A 254 -23.20 7.70 8.15
N GLY A 255 -22.14 7.47 8.92
CA GLY A 255 -22.20 6.75 10.19
C GLY A 255 -22.23 5.23 10.07
N GLN A 256 -21.71 4.67 8.97
CA GLN A 256 -21.52 3.22 8.87
C GLN A 256 -20.54 2.74 9.96
N PRO A 257 -20.88 1.67 10.70
CA PRO A 257 -20.02 1.14 11.75
C PRO A 257 -18.62 0.78 11.23
N GLY A 258 -17.58 1.18 11.98
CA GLY A 258 -16.18 0.92 11.64
C GLY A 258 -15.57 1.85 10.60
N MET A 259 -16.35 2.79 10.05
CA MET A 259 -15.87 3.78 9.10
C MET A 259 -15.62 5.13 9.78
N PRO A 260 -14.70 5.98 9.24
CA PRO A 260 -14.46 7.31 9.78
C PRO A 260 -15.74 8.17 9.76
N GLU A 261 -15.93 8.96 10.82
CA GLU A 261 -17.07 9.86 10.95
C GLU A 261 -16.72 11.32 10.64
N GLY A 262 -17.76 12.13 10.44
CA GLY A 262 -17.62 13.56 10.21
C GLY A 262 -17.31 13.92 8.76
N MET A 263 -16.69 15.07 8.58
CA MET A 263 -16.12 15.50 7.32
C MET A 263 -14.80 14.76 7.10
N LEU A 264 -14.59 14.31 5.87
CA LEU A 264 -13.36 13.61 5.46
C LEU A 264 -12.64 14.42 4.39
N VAL A 265 -11.33 14.36 4.43
CA VAL A 265 -10.47 15.07 3.46
C VAL A 265 -9.71 14.04 2.64
N PHE A 266 -9.69 14.23 1.33
CA PHE A 266 -8.98 13.34 0.42
C PHE A 266 -8.16 14.14 -0.57
N ASP A 267 -6.90 13.78 -0.75
CA ASP A 267 -6.15 14.09 -1.96
C ASP A 267 -6.31 12.93 -2.92
N VAL A 268 -6.71 13.24 -4.15
CA VAL A 268 -6.95 12.23 -5.18
C VAL A 268 -6.28 12.67 -6.47
N GLU A 269 -5.45 11.78 -7.04
CA GLU A 269 -4.93 11.88 -8.39
C GLU A 269 -5.73 10.94 -9.30
N LEU A 270 -6.35 11.46 -10.35
CA LEU A 270 -7.02 10.65 -11.35
C LEU A 270 -6.01 10.16 -12.39
N VAL A 271 -5.48 8.96 -12.18
CA VAL A 271 -4.45 8.37 -13.06
C VAL A 271 -5.04 8.00 -14.43
N GLN A 272 -6.23 7.38 -14.45
CA GLN A 272 -6.83 6.86 -15.68
C GLN A 272 -8.34 6.62 -15.54
N ILE A 273 -9.08 6.85 -16.62
CA ILE A 273 -10.45 6.37 -16.82
C ILE A 273 -10.35 5.04 -17.58
N THR A 274 -10.56 3.90 -16.90
CA THR A 274 -10.33 2.57 -17.50
C THR A 274 -11.53 2.03 -18.24
N LYS A 275 -12.73 2.48 -17.87
CA LYS A 275 -14.00 2.11 -18.53
C LYS A 275 -15.02 3.23 -18.36
N GLU A 276 -15.71 3.55 -19.44
CA GLU A 276 -16.88 4.44 -19.50
C GLU A 276 -18.18 3.62 -19.58
#